data_14d51550dcfb85909f24448adaef1725
#
_entry.id   14d51550dcfb85909f24448adaef1725
#
_cell.length_a   1.000
_cell.length_b   1.000
_cell.length_c   1.000
_cell.angle_alpha   90.00
_cell.angle_beta   90.00
_cell.angle_gamma   90.00
#
_symmetry.space_group_name_H-M   'P 1'
#
loop_
_entity.id
_entity.type
_entity.pdbx_description
1 polymer ?
#
loop_
_entity_poly.entity_id
_entity_poly.type
_entity_poly.pdbx_seq_one_letter_code
_entity_poly.pdbx_strand_id
1 'polypeptide(L)'
;HRETAGKTLREVAEKLKVDVSLISKWERGERKPTRTQVNALAKYLKTDSKTLLTAWLRDAVVYAVGDDELALDAIKAAEAQVVYQHFAKQDRNTIVRKLKAGLARFPKVRKAWLFGSFARKDDKPGSDIDLAIEVQDPFSYFDLADVQYQLEQLVGRKVDVGFMDTFRPHVRARIEPDLRLIHEH
;
A
#
# COMPACT_ATOMS: atom_id res chain seq x y z
N HIS A 1 -0.56 -3.20 26.35
CA HIS A 1 -0.71 -4.64 26.11
C HIS A 1 -0.35 -5.52 27.33
N ARG A 2 0.81 -5.26 27.99
CA ARG A 2 1.21 -6.03 29.20
C ARG A 2 0.20 -5.86 30.33
N GLU A 3 -0.16 -4.62 30.65
CA GLU A 3 -1.13 -4.30 31.71
C GLU A 3 -2.51 -4.84 31.41
N THR A 4 -2.96 -4.71 30.16
CA THR A 4 -4.23 -5.31 29.71
C THR A 4 -4.25 -6.82 29.86
N ALA A 5 -3.08 -7.50 29.72
CA ALA A 5 -2.93 -8.92 29.94
C ALA A 5 -2.72 -9.28 31.43
N GLY A 6 -2.76 -8.33 32.36
CA GLY A 6 -2.56 -8.52 33.80
C GLY A 6 -1.17 -9.06 34.16
N LYS A 7 -0.14 -8.78 33.35
CA LYS A 7 1.21 -9.28 33.54
C LYS A 7 2.13 -8.26 34.21
N THR A 8 2.96 -8.71 35.13
CA THR A 8 3.98 -7.87 35.77
C THR A 8 5.23 -7.75 34.91
N LEU A 9 6.05 -6.73 35.16
CA LEU A 9 7.37 -6.57 34.50
C LEU A 9 8.27 -7.79 34.73
N ARG A 10 8.21 -8.39 35.95
CA ARG A 10 9.02 -9.56 36.31
C ARG A 10 8.63 -10.79 35.51
N GLU A 11 7.33 -11.08 35.38
CA GLU A 11 6.84 -12.23 34.59
C GLU A 11 7.26 -12.13 33.12
N VAL A 12 7.18 -10.92 32.55
CA VAL A 12 7.62 -10.68 31.16
C VAL A 12 9.12 -10.85 31.02
N ALA A 13 9.90 -10.29 31.94
CA ALA A 13 11.36 -10.38 31.94
C ALA A 13 11.86 -11.83 32.05
N GLU A 14 11.27 -12.60 32.96
CA GLU A 14 11.55 -14.02 33.14
C GLU A 14 11.23 -14.83 31.86
N LYS A 15 10.05 -14.60 31.29
CA LYS A 15 9.64 -15.27 30.07
C LYS A 15 10.53 -14.98 28.86
N LEU A 16 10.98 -13.73 28.73
CA LEU A 16 11.86 -13.30 27.66
C LEU A 16 13.35 -13.51 27.95
N LYS A 17 13.69 -13.98 29.15
CA LYS A 17 15.06 -14.18 29.63
C LYS A 17 15.89 -12.90 29.52
N VAL A 18 15.33 -11.79 29.98
CA VAL A 18 15.97 -10.49 29.99
C VAL A 18 15.87 -9.85 31.39
N ASP A 19 16.66 -8.80 31.63
CA ASP A 19 16.57 -8.05 32.88
C ASP A 19 15.26 -7.26 33.00
N VAL A 20 14.70 -7.18 34.21
CA VAL A 20 13.45 -6.44 34.46
C VAL A 20 13.59 -4.96 34.13
N SER A 21 14.76 -4.37 34.37
CA SER A 21 15.05 -2.98 34.04
C SER A 21 14.98 -2.72 32.53
N LEU A 22 15.29 -3.73 31.72
CA LEU A 22 15.19 -3.64 30.26
C LEU A 22 13.74 -3.53 29.79
N ILE A 23 12.81 -4.31 30.38
CA ILE A 23 11.39 -4.21 30.08
C ILE A 23 10.87 -2.81 30.45
N SER A 24 11.24 -2.30 31.62
CA SER A 24 10.89 -0.96 32.05
C SER A 24 11.42 0.13 31.11
N LYS A 25 12.65 -0.02 30.58
CA LYS A 25 13.22 0.89 29.59
C LYS A 25 12.48 0.84 28.25
N TRP A 26 12.00 -0.34 27.84
CA TRP A 26 11.17 -0.46 26.63
C TRP A 26 9.84 0.28 26.79
N GLU A 27 9.17 0.14 27.95
CA GLU A 27 7.89 0.82 28.20
C GLU A 27 8.01 2.34 28.28
N ARG A 28 9.17 2.84 28.75
CA ARG A 28 9.45 4.29 28.77
C ARG A 28 10.02 4.83 27.46
N GLY A 29 10.25 3.97 26.46
CA GLY A 29 10.84 4.40 25.17
C GLY A 29 12.34 4.68 25.22
N GLU A 30 13.02 4.44 26.36
CA GLU A 30 14.46 4.68 26.53
C GLU A 30 15.31 3.66 25.74
N ARG A 31 14.76 2.51 25.46
CA ARG A 31 15.43 1.46 24.69
C ARG A 31 14.41 0.69 23.85
N LYS A 32 14.81 0.31 22.64
CA LYS A 32 13.93 -0.45 21.74
C LYS A 32 14.20 -1.95 21.86
N PRO A 33 13.15 -2.80 21.93
CA PRO A 33 13.30 -4.24 21.80
C PRO A 33 13.70 -4.61 20.37
N THR A 34 14.37 -5.75 20.21
CA THR A 34 14.61 -6.32 18.89
C THR A 34 13.32 -6.93 18.33
N ARG A 35 13.25 -7.10 17.00
CA ARG A 35 12.10 -7.75 16.34
C ARG A 35 11.79 -9.14 16.92
N THR A 36 12.83 -9.91 17.25
CA THR A 36 12.69 -11.23 17.87
C THR A 36 12.04 -11.14 19.25
N GLN A 37 12.44 -10.13 20.07
CA GLN A 37 11.85 -9.89 21.39
C GLN A 37 10.38 -9.45 21.29
N VAL A 38 10.03 -8.60 20.30
CA VAL A 38 8.64 -8.20 20.04
C VAL A 38 7.77 -9.41 19.67
N ASN A 39 8.27 -10.31 18.83
CA ASN A 39 7.56 -11.53 18.48
C ASN A 39 7.37 -12.47 19.69
N ALA A 40 8.40 -12.61 20.52
CA ALA A 40 8.32 -13.41 21.75
C ALA A 40 7.32 -12.81 22.74
N LEU A 41 7.29 -11.48 22.84
CA LEU A 41 6.34 -10.74 23.68
C LEU A 41 4.89 -10.93 23.17
N ALA A 42 4.66 -10.79 21.85
CA ALA A 42 3.35 -11.04 21.25
C ALA A 42 2.81 -12.43 21.57
N LYS A 43 3.66 -13.45 21.39
CA LYS A 43 3.31 -14.83 21.71
C LYS A 43 2.97 -15.03 23.20
N TYR A 44 3.76 -14.43 24.09
CA TYR A 44 3.53 -14.54 25.52
C TYR A 44 2.25 -13.85 25.98
N LEU A 45 2.00 -12.63 25.47
CA LEU A 45 0.81 -11.84 25.79
C LEU A 45 -0.44 -12.29 25.03
N LYS A 46 -0.33 -13.31 24.17
CA LYS A 46 -1.41 -13.78 23.27
C LYS A 46 -2.01 -12.66 22.43
N THR A 47 -1.18 -11.71 22.02
CA THR A 47 -1.55 -10.58 21.18
C THR A 47 -1.12 -10.87 19.74
N ASP A 48 -1.85 -10.32 18.77
CA ASP A 48 -1.48 -10.44 17.36
C ASP A 48 -0.09 -9.86 17.09
N SER A 49 0.81 -10.69 16.58
CA SER A 49 2.20 -10.30 16.26
C SER A 49 2.27 -9.18 15.24
N LYS A 50 1.33 -9.14 14.27
CA LYS A 50 1.29 -8.10 13.24
C LYS A 50 1.01 -6.74 13.86
N THR A 51 0.05 -6.67 14.77
CA THR A 51 -0.30 -5.43 15.49
C THR A 51 0.88 -4.88 16.29
N LEU A 52 1.56 -5.75 17.07
CA LEU A 52 2.73 -5.32 17.86
C LEU A 52 3.92 -4.92 16.99
N LEU A 53 4.20 -5.65 15.93
CA LEU A 53 5.28 -5.32 15.00
C LEU A 53 5.00 -4.02 14.23
N THR A 54 3.74 -3.77 13.84
CA THR A 54 3.35 -2.50 13.20
C THR A 54 3.56 -1.33 14.15
N ALA A 55 3.13 -1.44 15.41
CA ALA A 55 3.38 -0.40 16.41
C ALA A 55 4.87 -0.16 16.63
N TRP A 56 5.66 -1.23 16.75
CA TRP A 56 7.11 -1.16 16.90
C TRP A 56 7.81 -0.48 15.70
N LEU A 57 7.38 -0.78 14.46
CA LEU A 57 7.90 -0.12 13.26
C LEU A 57 7.49 1.35 13.20
N ARG A 58 6.23 1.67 13.53
CA ARG A 58 5.75 3.06 13.61
C ARG A 58 6.63 3.87 14.56
N ASP A 59 6.86 3.36 15.76
CA ASP A 59 7.68 4.04 16.76
C ASP A 59 9.15 4.20 16.30
N ALA A 60 9.65 3.27 15.48
CA ALA A 60 10.97 3.39 14.86
C ALA A 60 11.01 4.54 13.83
N VAL A 61 9.97 4.69 13.02
CA VAL A 61 9.86 5.79 12.04
C VAL A 61 9.73 7.12 12.75
N VAL A 62 8.80 7.26 13.71
CA VAL A 62 8.61 8.49 14.48
C VAL A 62 9.91 8.92 15.18
N TYR A 63 10.63 7.98 15.76
CA TYR A 63 11.92 8.28 16.40
C TYR A 63 13.00 8.73 15.39
N ALA A 64 12.99 8.15 14.18
CA ALA A 64 13.99 8.49 13.16
C ALA A 64 13.81 9.90 12.60
N VAL A 65 12.55 10.34 12.44
CA VAL A 65 12.26 11.69 11.93
C VAL A 65 12.27 12.77 13.02
N GLY A 66 12.00 12.41 14.29
CA GLY A 66 11.98 13.34 15.42
C GLY A 66 11.04 14.52 15.21
N ASP A 67 11.47 15.69 15.67
CA ASP A 67 10.75 16.98 15.55
C ASP A 67 11.27 17.81 14.36
N ASP A 68 11.87 17.16 13.34
CA ASP A 68 12.37 17.84 12.16
C ASP A 68 11.22 18.47 11.36
N GLU A 69 11.39 19.71 10.92
CA GLU A 69 10.38 20.42 10.11
C GLU A 69 10.03 19.71 8.80
N LEU A 70 10.95 18.91 8.25
CA LEU A 70 10.77 18.11 7.04
C LEU A 70 10.21 16.71 7.31
N ALA A 71 9.91 16.38 8.58
CA ALA A 71 9.47 15.03 8.97
C ALA A 71 8.27 14.51 8.18
N LEU A 72 7.27 15.36 7.94
CA LEU A 72 6.08 14.97 7.18
C LEU A 72 6.39 14.71 5.71
N ASP A 73 7.25 15.52 5.10
CA ASP A 73 7.63 15.35 3.69
C ASP A 73 8.53 14.13 3.51
N ALA A 74 9.43 13.88 4.46
CA ALA A 74 10.24 12.66 4.49
C ALA A 74 9.38 11.39 4.63
N ILE A 75 8.35 11.40 5.48
CA ILE A 75 7.42 10.27 5.65
C ILE A 75 6.65 10.02 4.35
N LYS A 76 6.12 11.07 3.70
CA LYS A 76 5.40 10.92 2.42
C LYS A 76 6.30 10.35 1.32
N ALA A 77 7.54 10.84 1.21
CA ALA A 77 8.51 10.33 0.25
C ALA A 77 8.86 8.86 0.53
N ALA A 78 9.06 8.51 1.81
CA ALA A 78 9.33 7.14 2.23
C ALA A 78 8.14 6.21 1.99
N GLU A 79 6.90 6.66 2.22
CA GLU A 79 5.68 5.91 1.93
C GLU A 79 5.61 5.55 0.45
N ALA A 80 5.78 6.53 -0.45
CA ALA A 80 5.80 6.30 -1.89
C ALA A 80 6.87 5.26 -2.29
N GLN A 81 8.06 5.35 -1.70
CA GLN A 81 9.15 4.42 -1.94
C GLN A 81 8.83 3.00 -1.42
N VAL A 82 8.28 2.86 -0.21
CA VAL A 82 7.93 1.57 0.39
C VAL A 82 6.80 0.92 -0.40
N VAL A 83 5.77 1.69 -0.75
CA VAL A 83 4.65 1.24 -1.59
C VAL A 83 5.18 0.73 -2.94
N TYR A 84 6.02 1.51 -3.62
CA TYR A 84 6.63 1.06 -4.87
C TYR A 84 7.45 -0.22 -4.70
N GLN A 85 8.34 -0.30 -3.70
CA GLN A 85 9.15 -1.50 -3.45
C GLN A 85 8.31 -2.74 -3.13
N HIS A 86 7.21 -2.56 -2.41
CA HIS A 86 6.30 -3.65 -2.09
C HIS A 86 5.61 -4.19 -3.34
N PHE A 87 5.18 -3.29 -4.24
CA PHE A 87 4.45 -3.64 -5.45
C PHE A 87 5.35 -3.88 -6.67
N ALA A 88 6.56 -3.31 -6.72
CA ALA A 88 7.57 -3.63 -7.74
C ALA A 88 8.01 -5.09 -7.69
N LYS A 89 7.82 -5.77 -6.55
CA LYS A 89 7.98 -7.23 -6.44
C LYS A 89 6.84 -8.01 -7.08
N GLN A 90 5.70 -7.37 -7.40
CA GLN A 90 4.65 -8.01 -8.16
C GLN A 90 5.03 -7.97 -9.64
N ASP A 91 5.14 -9.16 -10.23
CA ASP A 91 5.27 -9.29 -11.68
C ASP A 91 4.14 -8.51 -12.40
N ARG A 92 4.50 -7.80 -13.46
CA ARG A 92 3.55 -7.01 -14.28
C ARG A 92 2.35 -7.83 -14.73
N ASN A 93 2.57 -9.09 -15.09
CA ASN A 93 1.50 -9.99 -15.48
C ASN A 93 0.50 -10.22 -14.34
N THR A 94 0.99 -10.25 -13.10
CA THR A 94 0.14 -10.34 -11.91
C THR A 94 -0.69 -9.08 -11.73
N ILE A 95 -0.11 -7.88 -11.92
CA ILE A 95 -0.83 -6.61 -11.87
C ILE A 95 -1.91 -6.58 -12.95
N VAL A 96 -1.56 -6.89 -14.21
CA VAL A 96 -2.51 -6.92 -15.32
C VAL A 96 -3.65 -7.92 -15.06
N ARG A 97 -3.34 -9.10 -14.52
CA ARG A 97 -4.36 -10.09 -14.15
C ARG A 97 -5.32 -9.56 -13.07
N LYS A 98 -4.80 -8.85 -12.06
CA LYS A 98 -5.62 -8.21 -11.02
C LYS A 98 -6.51 -7.11 -11.59
N LEU A 99 -5.98 -6.26 -12.49
CA LEU A 99 -6.75 -5.23 -13.18
C LEU A 99 -7.90 -5.86 -13.98
N LYS A 100 -7.62 -6.90 -14.77
CA LYS A 100 -8.66 -7.65 -15.51
C LYS A 100 -9.74 -8.21 -14.59
N ALA A 101 -9.35 -8.85 -13.49
CA ALA A 101 -10.28 -9.41 -12.51
C ALA A 101 -11.09 -8.31 -11.78
N GLY A 102 -10.51 -7.14 -11.55
CA GLY A 102 -11.20 -5.99 -11.00
C GLY A 102 -12.22 -5.42 -11.96
N LEU A 103 -11.82 -5.17 -13.21
CA LEU A 103 -12.68 -4.63 -14.26
C LEU A 103 -13.89 -5.53 -14.56
N ALA A 104 -13.71 -6.84 -14.51
CA ALA A 104 -14.79 -7.81 -14.71
C ALA A 104 -15.94 -7.71 -13.67
N ARG A 105 -15.73 -7.00 -12.56
CA ARG A 105 -16.78 -6.72 -11.56
C ARG A 105 -17.70 -5.57 -11.95
N PHE A 106 -17.33 -4.81 -12.98
CA PHE A 106 -18.07 -3.65 -13.48
C PHE A 106 -18.68 -3.95 -14.85
N PRO A 107 -19.91 -4.51 -14.91
CA PRO A 107 -20.51 -4.98 -16.17
C PRO A 107 -20.78 -3.85 -17.17
N LYS A 108 -20.81 -2.61 -16.72
CA LYS A 108 -20.94 -1.43 -17.58
C LYS A 108 -19.62 -1.00 -18.24
N VAL A 109 -18.45 -1.48 -17.76
CA VAL A 109 -17.18 -1.25 -18.42
C VAL A 109 -17.07 -2.22 -19.61
N ARG A 110 -17.21 -1.68 -20.81
CA ARG A 110 -17.16 -2.44 -22.04
C ARG A 110 -15.76 -2.83 -22.46
N LYS A 111 -14.88 -1.85 -22.44
CA LYS A 111 -13.47 -2.03 -22.80
C LYS A 111 -12.57 -1.25 -21.85
N ALA A 112 -11.36 -1.76 -21.63
CA ALA A 112 -10.33 -1.03 -20.91
C ALA A 112 -8.95 -1.27 -21.54
N TRP A 113 -8.19 -0.18 -21.69
CA TRP A 113 -6.83 -0.18 -22.22
C TRP A 113 -5.86 0.39 -21.20
N LEU A 114 -4.72 -0.27 -21.06
CA LEU A 114 -3.54 0.31 -20.44
C LEU A 114 -2.84 1.23 -21.42
N PHE A 115 -2.31 2.36 -20.93
CA PHE A 115 -1.43 3.24 -21.69
C PHE A 115 -0.36 3.85 -20.77
N GLY A 116 0.43 4.79 -21.27
CA GLY A 116 1.42 5.49 -20.50
C GLY A 116 2.64 4.64 -20.07
N SER A 117 3.33 5.08 -19.03
CA SER A 117 4.62 4.50 -18.63
C SER A 117 4.54 3.03 -18.24
N PHE A 118 3.47 2.63 -17.56
CA PHE A 118 3.27 1.24 -17.19
C PHE A 118 3.07 0.34 -18.42
N ALA A 119 2.33 0.79 -19.42
CA ALA A 119 2.13 0.03 -20.67
C ALA A 119 3.43 -0.08 -21.49
N ARG A 120 4.24 0.98 -21.55
CA ARG A 120 5.54 1.02 -22.23
C ARG A 120 6.67 0.29 -21.47
N LYS A 121 6.47 -0.03 -20.19
CA LYS A 121 7.47 -0.66 -19.30
C LYS A 121 8.62 0.28 -18.90
N ASP A 122 8.39 1.59 -18.90
CA ASP A 122 9.34 2.62 -18.49
C ASP A 122 8.91 3.38 -17.21
N ASP A 123 7.93 2.82 -16.47
CA ASP A 123 7.44 3.38 -15.22
C ASP A 123 8.52 3.40 -14.12
N LYS A 124 8.49 4.48 -13.35
CA LYS A 124 9.40 4.74 -12.21
C LYS A 124 8.69 4.47 -10.87
N PRO A 125 9.46 4.44 -9.76
CA PRO A 125 8.87 4.49 -8.43
C PRO A 125 7.86 5.63 -8.29
N GLY A 126 6.62 5.32 -7.89
CA GLY A 126 5.55 6.29 -7.75
C GLY A 126 4.78 6.65 -9.03
N SER A 127 5.13 6.10 -10.19
CA SER A 127 4.31 6.26 -11.40
C SER A 127 2.95 5.59 -11.24
N ASP A 128 1.91 6.25 -11.72
CA ASP A 128 0.55 5.72 -11.73
C ASP A 128 0.38 4.66 -12.84
N ILE A 129 -0.71 3.92 -12.77
CA ILE A 129 -1.14 3.02 -13.85
C ILE A 129 -2.26 3.74 -14.59
N ASP A 130 -2.02 4.08 -15.86
CA ASP A 130 -2.96 4.82 -16.68
C ASP A 130 -3.91 3.85 -17.40
N LEU A 131 -5.22 4.05 -17.23
CA LEU A 131 -6.29 3.28 -17.87
C LEU A 131 -7.24 4.19 -18.63
N ALA A 132 -7.58 3.81 -19.86
CA ALA A 132 -8.69 4.37 -20.59
C ALA A 132 -9.82 3.35 -20.64
N ILE A 133 -11.06 3.77 -20.37
CA ILE A 133 -12.23 2.89 -20.39
C ILE A 133 -13.29 3.39 -21.38
N GLU A 134 -14.00 2.44 -21.98
CA GLU A 134 -15.23 2.63 -22.72
C GLU A 134 -16.36 2.00 -21.92
N VAL A 135 -17.43 2.74 -21.72
CA VAL A 135 -18.51 2.34 -20.82
C VAL A 135 -19.88 2.33 -21.53
N GLN A 136 -20.83 1.67 -20.91
CA GLN A 136 -22.23 1.72 -21.31
C GLN A 136 -23.01 2.66 -20.41
N ASP A 137 -23.76 3.57 -20.99
CA ASP A 137 -24.64 4.48 -20.24
C ASP A 137 -25.81 3.74 -19.55
N PRO A 138 -26.27 4.27 -18.41
CA PRO A 138 -25.74 5.43 -17.68
C PRO A 138 -24.49 5.05 -16.85
N PHE A 139 -23.41 5.84 -16.95
CA PHE A 139 -22.19 5.69 -16.16
C PHE A 139 -21.71 7.08 -15.72
N SER A 140 -21.65 7.30 -14.42
CA SER A 140 -21.34 8.61 -13.83
C SER A 140 -19.85 8.73 -13.46
N TYR A 141 -19.42 9.96 -13.12
CA TYR A 141 -18.11 10.18 -12.51
C TYR A 141 -17.95 9.50 -11.13
N PHE A 142 -19.05 9.24 -10.41
CA PHE A 142 -19.00 8.45 -9.18
C PHE A 142 -18.71 6.98 -9.46
N ASP A 143 -19.29 6.44 -10.52
CA ASP A 143 -18.97 5.07 -10.97
C ASP A 143 -17.49 4.98 -11.39
N LEU A 144 -16.97 5.99 -12.09
CA LEU A 144 -15.55 6.07 -12.47
C LEU A 144 -14.64 6.09 -11.23
N ALA A 145 -14.98 6.90 -10.23
CA ALA A 145 -14.22 6.97 -8.97
C ALA A 145 -14.25 5.65 -8.20
N ASP A 146 -15.36 4.92 -8.22
CA ASP A 146 -15.45 3.59 -7.61
C ASP A 146 -14.58 2.57 -8.36
N VAL A 147 -14.61 2.57 -9.70
CA VAL A 147 -13.71 1.73 -10.51
C VAL A 147 -12.27 2.02 -10.15
N GLN A 148 -11.86 3.29 -10.13
CA GLN A 148 -10.51 3.71 -9.80
C GLN A 148 -10.12 3.20 -8.40
N TYR A 149 -10.94 3.48 -7.39
CA TYR A 149 -10.70 3.07 -6.01
C TYR A 149 -10.55 1.55 -5.85
N GLN A 150 -11.47 0.77 -6.44
CA GLN A 150 -11.42 -0.69 -6.37
C GLN A 150 -10.18 -1.27 -7.03
N LEU A 151 -9.77 -0.72 -8.17
CA LEU A 151 -8.55 -1.15 -8.85
C LEU A 151 -7.31 -0.81 -8.04
N GLU A 152 -7.23 0.39 -7.46
CA GLU A 152 -6.14 0.80 -6.58
C GLU A 152 -5.98 -0.16 -5.38
N GLN A 153 -7.09 -0.53 -4.74
CA GLN A 153 -7.07 -1.49 -3.62
C GLN A 153 -6.54 -2.86 -4.05
N LEU A 154 -6.89 -3.32 -5.27
CA LEU A 154 -6.46 -4.63 -5.78
C LEU A 154 -4.98 -4.66 -6.16
N VAL A 155 -4.48 -3.60 -6.79
CA VAL A 155 -3.08 -3.55 -7.25
C VAL A 155 -2.15 -2.91 -6.23
N GLY A 156 -2.69 -2.12 -5.29
CA GLY A 156 -1.95 -1.40 -4.26
C GLY A 156 -1.06 -0.30 -4.81
N ARG A 157 -1.47 0.31 -5.90
CA ARG A 157 -0.77 1.36 -6.62
C ARG A 157 -1.81 2.33 -7.18
N LYS A 158 -1.48 3.60 -7.31
CA LYS A 158 -2.37 4.58 -7.93
C LYS A 158 -2.75 4.15 -9.33
N VAL A 159 -4.03 4.29 -9.64
CA VAL A 159 -4.61 4.00 -10.95
C VAL A 159 -5.33 5.26 -11.42
N ASP A 160 -4.94 5.81 -12.54
CA ASP A 160 -5.65 6.93 -13.17
C ASP A 160 -6.57 6.38 -14.25
N VAL A 161 -7.89 6.60 -14.10
CA VAL A 161 -8.90 6.06 -15.01
C VAL A 161 -9.61 7.21 -15.72
N GLY A 162 -9.51 7.24 -17.04
CA GLY A 162 -10.20 8.21 -17.89
C GLY A 162 -11.15 7.56 -18.89
N PHE A 163 -12.17 8.30 -19.32
CA PHE A 163 -13.02 7.87 -20.43
C PHE A 163 -12.31 8.02 -21.77
N MET A 164 -12.35 6.99 -22.61
CA MET A 164 -11.68 6.97 -23.91
C MET A 164 -12.21 8.06 -24.87
N ASP A 165 -13.48 8.40 -24.79
CA ASP A 165 -14.17 9.38 -25.64
C ASP A 165 -13.92 10.83 -25.20
N THR A 166 -13.51 11.07 -23.94
CA THR A 166 -13.24 12.43 -23.42
C THR A 166 -11.83 12.91 -23.71
N PHE A 167 -10.94 12.05 -24.17
CA PHE A 167 -9.60 12.47 -24.53
C PHE A 167 -9.61 13.40 -25.74
N ARG A 168 -8.95 14.57 -25.58
CA ARG A 168 -8.77 15.51 -26.68
C ARG A 168 -7.99 14.85 -27.83
N PRO A 169 -8.26 15.19 -29.09
CA PRO A 169 -7.65 14.52 -30.27
C PRO A 169 -6.12 14.41 -30.20
N HIS A 170 -5.45 15.45 -29.74
CA HIS A 170 -3.99 15.45 -29.61
C HIS A 170 -3.48 14.52 -28.48
N VAL A 171 -4.26 14.37 -27.41
CA VAL A 171 -3.94 13.41 -26.31
C VAL A 171 -4.15 12.00 -26.83
N ARG A 172 -5.27 11.75 -27.51
CA ARG A 172 -5.60 10.45 -28.09
C ARG A 172 -4.51 9.99 -29.06
N ALA A 173 -4.11 10.84 -30.00
CA ALA A 173 -3.03 10.53 -30.94
C ALA A 173 -1.71 10.20 -30.26
N ARG A 174 -1.43 10.82 -29.08
CA ARG A 174 -0.22 10.57 -28.31
C ARG A 174 -0.24 9.23 -27.57
N ILE A 175 -1.39 8.82 -27.04
CA ILE A 175 -1.51 7.57 -26.27
C ILE A 175 -1.81 6.34 -27.17
N GLU A 176 -2.31 6.55 -28.36
CA GLU A 176 -2.74 5.50 -29.29
C GLU A 176 -1.67 4.41 -29.54
N PRO A 177 -0.38 4.74 -29.74
CA PRO A 177 0.66 3.73 -29.92
C PRO A 177 0.90 2.85 -28.67
N ASP A 178 0.54 3.35 -27.49
CA ASP A 178 0.76 2.67 -26.21
C ASP A 178 -0.44 1.84 -25.75
N LEU A 179 -1.63 2.03 -26.40
CA LEU A 179 -2.87 1.39 -25.99
C LEU A 179 -2.77 -0.14 -26.04
N ARG A 180 -3.01 -0.77 -24.90
CA ARG A 180 -3.05 -2.23 -24.77
C ARG A 180 -4.40 -2.64 -24.19
N LEU A 181 -5.23 -3.27 -24.98
CA LEU A 181 -6.52 -3.81 -24.54
C LEU A 181 -6.28 -4.87 -23.44
N ILE A 182 -6.88 -4.66 -22.30
CA ILE A 182 -6.78 -5.59 -21.15
C ILE A 182 -8.14 -6.15 -20.72
N HIS A 183 -9.25 -5.53 -21.12
CA HIS A 183 -10.58 -5.98 -20.80
C HIS A 183 -11.53 -5.66 -21.96
N GLU A 184 -12.40 -6.62 -22.27
CA GLU A 184 -13.52 -6.50 -23.23
C GLU A 184 -14.65 -7.39 -22.74
N HIS A 185 -15.88 -6.79 -22.70
CA HIS A 185 -17.09 -7.45 -22.19
C HIS A 185 -18.13 -7.58 -23.28
#